data_83e06a4c38f5f204704de0ad43e2d24e
#
_entry.id   83e06a4c38f5f204704de0ad43e2d24e
#
_cell.length_a   1.000
_cell.length_b   1.000
_cell.length_c   1.000
_cell.angle_alpha   90.00
_cell.angle_beta   90.00
_cell.angle_gamma   90.00
#
_symmetry.space_group_name_H-M   'P 1'
#
loop_
_entity.id
_entity.type
_entity.pdbx_description
1 polymer ?
#
loop_
_entity_poly.entity_id
_entity_poly.type
_entity_poly.pdbx_seq_one_letter_code
_entity_poly.pdbx_strand_id
1 'polypeptide(L)'
;QQLTQQQQQTQATTQQVARRTTQLEEKAERPGGFEFHGYARSGVIMNDSAASTKSGAYMTPAGETGGAIGRLGNQADTYVEKNLEHKQTLDNGATTRFKVMVADGQTTYNDWTASSSDLNVRQAFVELGKLPTFEGPFKGSTLWAGKRFDRDNFDIHWIDSDVVFLAGTGGGIYDVKWNDSLRSNFSLYGRNFGDIADSSNSVQNYIVSMNNFAGPVQMMVSGMRAKDNDDRQDANGNLVKGDAANTGVHALLGLHNESFYGLRDGTSKTALLYGHGLGAEVKGIGSDGALRPGANTWRFASYGTTPLSDRWFIAPAVLAQSSKDRYVDGDSYQWATLNLRLIQEVTQNFALAWEGSYQYMDLQPEGYNDRHAVNGSFYKLTFAPTFKVCDVLDIKARPEIRFFAT
;
A
#
# COMPACT_ATOMS: atom_id res chain seq x y z
N GLN A 1 -6.56 3.51 68.78
CA GLN A 1 -6.08 2.22 68.26
C GLN A 1 -6.81 1.81 66.95
N GLN A 2 -8.14 1.94 66.85
CA GLN A 2 -8.88 1.58 65.60
C GLN A 2 -8.51 2.44 64.40
N LEU A 3 -8.32 3.75 64.57
CA LEU A 3 -7.92 4.66 63.49
C LEU A 3 -6.53 4.33 62.91
N THR A 4 -5.61 3.89 63.74
CA THR A 4 -4.22 3.51 63.32
C THR A 4 -4.23 2.20 62.53
N GLN A 5 -5.07 1.24 62.90
CA GLN A 5 -5.22 0.00 62.15
C GLN A 5 -5.86 0.22 60.77
N GLN A 6 -6.86 1.10 60.70
CA GLN A 6 -7.52 1.45 59.45
C GLN A 6 -6.57 2.18 58.50
N GLN A 7 -5.71 3.08 59.00
CA GLN A 7 -4.69 3.74 58.21
C GLN A 7 -3.64 2.76 57.67
N GLN A 8 -3.18 1.80 58.48
CA GLN A 8 -2.22 0.78 58.04
C GLN A 8 -2.81 -0.14 56.98
N GLN A 9 -4.08 -0.52 57.12
CA GLN A 9 -4.78 -1.33 56.13
C GLN A 9 -5.00 -0.60 54.82
N THR A 10 -5.31 0.69 54.86
CA THR A 10 -5.44 1.53 53.66
C THR A 10 -4.11 1.71 52.96
N GLN A 11 -3.02 1.93 53.69
CA GLN A 11 -1.67 2.03 53.12
C GLN A 11 -1.22 0.73 52.47
N ALA A 12 -1.45 -0.42 53.10
CA ALA A 12 -1.13 -1.73 52.52
C ALA A 12 -1.92 -2.00 51.25
N THR A 13 -3.20 -1.67 51.22
CA THR A 13 -4.06 -1.81 50.04
C THR A 13 -3.61 -0.89 48.91
N THR A 14 -3.27 0.37 49.20
CA THR A 14 -2.76 1.33 48.22
C THR A 14 -1.44 0.88 47.62
N GLN A 15 -0.51 0.35 48.42
CA GLN A 15 0.75 -0.22 47.94
C GLN A 15 0.54 -1.46 47.07
N GLN A 16 -0.44 -2.30 47.44
CA GLN A 16 -0.75 -3.49 46.64
C GLN A 16 -1.40 -3.12 45.30
N VAL A 17 -2.28 -2.12 45.28
CA VAL A 17 -2.88 -1.58 44.06
C VAL A 17 -1.77 -0.95 43.17
N ALA A 18 -0.91 -0.11 43.74
CA ALA A 18 0.19 0.49 43.00
C ALA A 18 1.12 -0.58 42.35
N ARG A 19 1.50 -1.61 43.10
CA ARG A 19 2.30 -2.73 42.56
C ARG A 19 1.56 -3.48 41.45
N ARG A 20 0.27 -3.74 41.58
CA ARG A 20 -0.56 -4.36 40.53
C ARG A 20 -0.66 -3.49 39.28
N THR A 21 -0.84 -2.17 39.47
CA THR A 21 -0.87 -1.23 38.35
C THR A 21 0.45 -1.21 37.62
N THR A 22 1.58 -1.10 38.31
CA THR A 22 2.91 -1.18 37.69
C THR A 22 3.13 -2.51 36.95
N GLN A 23 2.73 -3.64 37.53
CA GLN A 23 2.82 -4.94 36.86
C GLN A 23 1.92 -5.07 35.64
N LEU A 24 0.74 -4.44 35.65
CA LEU A 24 -0.17 -4.40 34.51
C LEU A 24 0.36 -3.46 33.42
N GLU A 25 0.95 -2.33 33.80
CA GLU A 25 1.61 -1.41 32.89
C GLU A 25 2.85 -2.06 32.23
N GLU A 26 3.72 -2.71 33.01
CA GLU A 26 4.87 -3.48 32.49
C GLU A 26 4.42 -4.65 31.57
N LYS A 27 3.27 -5.26 31.85
CA LYS A 27 2.70 -6.32 31.03
C LYS A 27 2.02 -5.79 29.77
N ALA A 28 1.45 -4.60 29.84
CA ALA A 28 0.88 -3.89 28.69
C ALA A 28 1.95 -3.28 27.78
N GLU A 29 3.10 -2.89 28.36
CA GLU A 29 4.27 -2.39 27.60
C GLU A 29 5.09 -3.50 26.94
N ARG A 30 4.91 -4.77 27.30
CA ARG A 30 5.51 -5.91 26.60
C ARG A 30 4.58 -6.28 25.42
N PRO A 31 4.87 -5.84 24.21
CA PRO A 31 4.12 -6.31 23.04
C PRO A 31 4.42 -7.80 22.88
N GLY A 32 3.53 -8.62 23.38
CA GLY A 32 3.61 -10.07 23.29
C GLY A 32 2.23 -10.64 23.06
N GLY A 33 2.11 -11.61 22.14
CA GLY A 33 0.87 -12.30 21.89
C GLY A 33 0.45 -12.30 20.44
N PHE A 34 -0.69 -12.92 20.26
CA PHE A 34 -1.34 -13.03 18.95
C PHE A 34 -2.18 -11.79 18.66
N GLU A 35 -1.97 -11.21 17.47
CA GLU A 35 -2.81 -10.14 16.93
C GLU A 35 -3.47 -10.63 15.65
N PHE A 36 -4.74 -10.31 15.50
CA PHE A 36 -5.50 -10.53 14.29
C PHE A 36 -5.93 -9.17 13.72
N HIS A 37 -5.58 -8.93 12.47
CA HIS A 37 -6.02 -7.76 11.72
C HIS A 37 -6.64 -8.23 10.41
N GLY A 38 -7.68 -7.56 9.96
CA GLY A 38 -8.37 -7.93 8.74
C GLY A 38 -8.84 -6.72 7.95
N TYR A 39 -9.00 -6.92 6.68
CA TYR A 39 -9.71 -6.04 5.77
C TYR A 39 -10.71 -6.88 4.98
N ALA A 40 -11.94 -6.41 4.89
CA ALA A 40 -12.95 -7.06 4.08
C ALA A 40 -13.82 -6.00 3.39
N ARG A 41 -14.23 -6.30 2.19
CA ARG A 41 -15.26 -5.54 1.48
C ARG A 41 -16.15 -6.49 0.70
N SER A 42 -17.40 -6.11 0.53
CA SER A 42 -18.34 -6.77 -0.38
C SER A 42 -19.36 -5.74 -0.85
N GLY A 43 -19.74 -5.77 -2.11
CA GLY A 43 -20.69 -4.82 -2.65
C GLY A 43 -21.26 -5.24 -4.00
N VAL A 44 -22.24 -4.50 -4.46
CA VAL A 44 -22.87 -4.66 -5.76
C VAL A 44 -22.96 -3.29 -6.43
N ILE A 45 -22.54 -3.23 -7.69
CA ILE A 45 -22.73 -2.09 -8.57
C ILE A 45 -23.54 -2.56 -9.77
N MET A 46 -24.52 -1.80 -10.16
CA MET A 46 -25.28 -2.03 -11.41
C MET A 46 -25.67 -0.69 -12.03
N ASN A 47 -25.74 -0.68 -13.35
CA ASN A 47 -26.34 0.42 -14.09
C ASN A 47 -27.86 0.20 -14.28
N ASP A 48 -28.51 1.10 -15.00
CA ASP A 48 -29.95 1.05 -15.38
C ASP A 48 -30.35 -0.20 -16.18
N SER A 49 -29.40 -0.80 -16.88
CA SER A 49 -29.56 -2.06 -17.63
C SER A 49 -29.22 -3.31 -16.81
N ALA A 50 -29.01 -3.18 -15.50
CA ALA A 50 -28.55 -4.23 -14.58
C ALA A 50 -27.18 -4.85 -14.95
N ALA A 51 -26.38 -4.20 -15.80
CA ALA A 51 -25.01 -4.57 -16.04
C ALA A 51 -24.11 -4.09 -14.89
N SER A 52 -23.13 -4.89 -14.50
CA SER A 52 -22.23 -4.58 -13.41
C SER A 52 -20.76 -4.63 -13.84
N THR A 53 -19.91 -3.98 -13.06
CA THR A 53 -18.47 -3.96 -13.27
C THR A 53 -17.73 -4.12 -11.95
N LYS A 54 -16.48 -4.61 -12.01
CA LYS A 54 -15.58 -4.79 -10.85
C LYS A 54 -14.23 -4.12 -11.07
N SER A 55 -14.11 -3.22 -12.03
CA SER A 55 -12.84 -2.58 -12.40
C SER A 55 -12.22 -1.68 -11.32
N GLY A 56 -12.95 -1.39 -10.24
CA GLY A 56 -12.42 -0.65 -9.10
C GLY A 56 -11.86 0.72 -9.47
N ALA A 57 -10.68 1.03 -8.95
CA ALA A 57 -9.99 2.29 -9.17
C ALA A 57 -9.67 2.59 -10.65
N TYR A 58 -9.61 1.55 -11.47
CA TYR A 58 -9.21 1.61 -12.89
C TYR A 58 -10.40 1.54 -13.86
N MET A 59 -11.59 1.90 -13.39
CA MET A 59 -12.78 1.99 -14.23
C MET A 59 -12.70 3.20 -15.17
N THR A 60 -11.79 3.14 -16.13
CA THR A 60 -11.53 4.15 -17.15
C THR A 60 -11.51 3.52 -18.53
N PRO A 61 -11.62 4.28 -19.63
CA PRO A 61 -11.56 3.74 -20.98
C PRO A 61 -10.29 2.95 -21.32
N ALA A 62 -9.18 3.22 -20.63
CA ALA A 62 -7.90 2.56 -20.85
C ALA A 62 -7.50 1.59 -19.71
N GLY A 63 -8.41 1.33 -18.74
CA GLY A 63 -8.09 0.48 -17.59
C GLY A 63 -6.86 0.94 -16.81
N GLU A 64 -6.06 0.02 -16.35
CA GLU A 64 -4.84 0.33 -15.56
C GLU A 64 -3.81 1.17 -16.32
N THR A 65 -3.75 1.04 -17.65
CA THR A 65 -2.81 1.79 -18.49
C THR A 65 -3.10 3.29 -18.45
N GLY A 66 -4.37 3.68 -18.26
CA GLY A 66 -4.79 5.07 -18.13
C GLY A 66 -4.76 5.62 -16.70
N GLY A 67 -4.27 4.84 -15.74
CA GLY A 67 -4.20 5.25 -14.35
C GLY A 67 -5.53 5.20 -13.59
N ALA A 68 -5.49 5.51 -12.30
CA ALA A 68 -6.64 5.43 -11.40
C ALA A 68 -7.55 6.65 -11.51
N ILE A 69 -8.86 6.46 -11.40
CA ILE A 69 -9.88 7.53 -11.37
C ILE A 69 -10.48 7.75 -9.97
N GLY A 70 -10.11 6.94 -8.99
CA GLY A 70 -10.68 6.94 -7.64
C GLY A 70 -11.58 5.75 -7.38
N ARG A 71 -11.84 5.46 -6.11
CA ARG A 71 -12.45 4.18 -5.69
C ARG A 71 -13.87 4.33 -5.15
N LEU A 72 -14.33 5.53 -4.83
CA LEU A 72 -15.68 5.72 -4.32
C LEU A 72 -16.70 5.35 -5.39
N GLY A 73 -17.62 4.43 -5.03
CA GLY A 73 -18.71 4.04 -5.91
C GLY A 73 -18.35 3.09 -7.07
N ASN A 74 -17.15 2.55 -7.14
CA ASN A 74 -16.74 1.63 -8.21
C ASN A 74 -16.03 0.36 -7.74
N GLN A 75 -16.19 -0.01 -6.47
CA GLN A 75 -15.73 -1.29 -5.94
C GLN A 75 -16.91 -2.17 -5.55
N ALA A 76 -17.09 -3.24 -6.29
CA ALA A 76 -18.23 -4.15 -6.13
C ALA A 76 -17.81 -5.62 -5.98
N ASP A 77 -16.53 -5.87 -5.75
CA ASP A 77 -16.03 -7.22 -5.51
C ASP A 77 -16.17 -7.61 -4.03
N THR A 78 -16.19 -8.90 -3.77
CA THR A 78 -15.97 -9.43 -2.43
C THR A 78 -14.50 -9.76 -2.30
N TYR A 79 -13.83 -9.13 -1.34
CA TYR A 79 -12.39 -9.29 -1.11
C TYR A 79 -12.08 -9.30 0.37
N VAL A 80 -11.19 -10.19 0.79
CA VAL A 80 -10.80 -10.36 2.20
C VAL A 80 -9.30 -10.48 2.31
N GLU A 81 -8.71 -9.75 3.25
CA GLU A 81 -7.34 -9.93 3.73
C GLU A 81 -7.36 -10.27 5.23
N LYS A 82 -6.58 -11.25 5.62
CA LYS A 82 -6.40 -11.68 7.02
C LYS A 82 -4.93 -11.66 7.36
N ASN A 83 -4.58 -10.90 8.40
CA ASN A 83 -3.23 -10.83 8.95
C ASN A 83 -3.23 -11.52 10.32
N LEU A 84 -2.36 -12.49 10.48
CA LEU A 84 -2.04 -13.14 11.75
C LEU A 84 -0.63 -12.72 12.11
N GLU A 85 -0.47 -12.12 13.28
CA GLU A 85 0.82 -11.68 13.79
C GLU A 85 1.06 -12.27 15.18
N HIS A 86 2.30 -12.66 15.43
CA HIS A 86 2.75 -12.98 16.78
C HIS A 86 3.99 -12.14 17.08
N LYS A 87 3.91 -11.36 18.14
CA LYS A 87 4.99 -10.48 18.60
C LYS A 87 5.44 -10.95 19.99
N GLN A 88 6.72 -10.85 20.25
CA GLN A 88 7.30 -11.19 21.54
C GLN A 88 8.52 -10.32 21.84
N THR A 89 8.63 -9.88 23.09
CA THR A 89 9.86 -9.31 23.63
C THR A 89 10.47 -10.34 24.57
N LEU A 90 11.73 -10.69 24.31
CA LEU A 90 12.49 -11.66 25.10
C LEU A 90 13.13 -10.98 26.33
N ASP A 91 13.55 -11.77 27.32
CA ASP A 91 14.14 -11.28 28.57
C ASP A 91 15.43 -10.45 28.36
N ASN A 92 16.14 -10.71 27.28
CA ASN A 92 17.34 -9.96 26.89
C ASN A 92 17.02 -8.65 26.13
N GLY A 93 15.74 -8.30 25.97
CA GLY A 93 15.28 -7.11 25.27
C GLY A 93 15.15 -7.24 23.74
N ALA A 94 15.56 -8.37 23.16
CA ALA A 94 15.34 -8.63 21.74
C ALA A 94 13.85 -8.81 21.45
N THR A 95 13.44 -8.42 20.25
CA THR A 95 12.04 -8.55 19.80
C THR A 95 11.95 -9.53 18.63
N THR A 96 10.87 -10.27 18.59
CA THR A 96 10.52 -11.11 17.46
C THR A 96 9.13 -10.76 16.93
N ARG A 97 8.94 -10.88 15.63
CA ARG A 97 7.63 -10.79 14.98
C ARG A 97 7.54 -11.85 13.91
N PHE A 98 6.45 -12.57 13.92
CA PHE A 98 6.04 -13.47 12.85
C PHE A 98 4.75 -12.93 12.26
N LYS A 99 4.67 -12.85 10.93
CA LYS A 99 3.47 -12.39 10.24
C LYS A 99 3.13 -13.32 9.08
N VAL A 100 1.85 -13.68 9.01
CA VAL A 100 1.24 -14.30 7.83
C VAL A 100 0.07 -13.44 7.38
N MET A 101 0.03 -13.13 6.08
CA MET A 101 -1.10 -12.48 5.44
C MET A 101 -1.63 -13.36 4.33
N VAL A 102 -2.90 -13.67 4.39
CA VAL A 102 -3.64 -14.38 3.36
C VAL A 102 -4.74 -13.49 2.80
N ALA A 103 -4.97 -13.58 1.50
CA ALA A 103 -6.04 -12.85 0.83
C ALA A 103 -6.80 -13.74 -0.14
N ASP A 104 -8.08 -13.44 -0.31
CA ASP A 104 -8.95 -14.08 -1.28
C ASP A 104 -9.92 -13.05 -1.85
N GLY A 105 -10.22 -13.16 -3.14
CA GLY A 105 -11.17 -12.31 -3.85
C GLY A 105 -12.16 -13.12 -4.66
N GLN A 106 -13.45 -12.83 -4.48
CA GLN A 106 -14.53 -13.48 -5.22
C GLN A 106 -15.00 -12.59 -6.36
N THR A 107 -15.07 -13.17 -7.54
CA THR A 107 -15.52 -12.47 -8.76
C THR A 107 -17.00 -12.65 -9.06
N THR A 108 -17.68 -13.54 -8.34
CA THR A 108 -19.12 -13.81 -8.50
C THR A 108 -19.92 -13.20 -7.35
N TYR A 109 -21.23 -13.00 -7.59
CA TYR A 109 -22.17 -12.55 -6.56
C TYR A 109 -22.92 -13.73 -5.89
N ASN A 110 -22.58 -14.98 -6.27
CA ASN A 110 -23.19 -16.17 -5.73
C ASN A 110 -22.43 -16.65 -4.49
N ASP A 111 -23.14 -17.22 -3.55
CA ASP A 111 -22.60 -17.66 -2.25
C ASP A 111 -21.99 -19.08 -2.30
N TRP A 112 -22.39 -19.94 -3.25
CA TRP A 112 -21.99 -21.35 -3.31
C TRP A 112 -21.15 -21.74 -4.53
N THR A 113 -20.65 -20.82 -5.29
CA THR A 113 -20.09 -21.12 -6.61
C THR A 113 -18.58 -21.19 -6.68
N ALA A 114 -17.89 -21.01 -5.61
CA ALA A 114 -16.46 -21.21 -5.63
C ALA A 114 -16.18 -22.72 -5.75
N SER A 115 -15.95 -23.19 -6.96
CA SER A 115 -15.37 -24.52 -7.19
C SER A 115 -13.91 -24.60 -6.73
N SER A 116 -13.26 -23.47 -6.52
CA SER A 116 -11.91 -23.34 -5.96
C SER A 116 -11.78 -22.00 -5.23
N SER A 117 -11.03 -21.98 -4.13
CA SER A 117 -10.58 -20.77 -3.47
C SER A 117 -9.14 -20.52 -3.90
N ASP A 118 -8.87 -19.33 -4.44
CA ASP A 118 -7.51 -18.90 -4.77
C ASP A 118 -6.86 -18.19 -3.57
N LEU A 119 -6.89 -18.85 -2.41
CA LEU A 119 -6.28 -18.33 -1.21
C LEU A 119 -4.79 -18.06 -1.44
N ASN A 120 -4.43 -16.80 -1.49
CA ASN A 120 -3.07 -16.36 -1.74
C ASN A 120 -2.37 -16.01 -0.43
N VAL A 121 -1.23 -16.64 -0.17
CA VAL A 121 -0.31 -16.23 0.90
C VAL A 121 0.48 -15.01 0.40
N ARG A 122 0.02 -13.82 0.75
CA ARG A 122 0.62 -12.56 0.29
C ARG A 122 1.90 -12.22 1.03
N GLN A 123 1.95 -12.51 2.34
CA GLN A 123 3.14 -12.32 3.16
C GLN A 123 3.32 -13.50 4.11
N ALA A 124 4.56 -13.92 4.33
CA ALA A 124 4.97 -14.85 5.37
C ALA A 124 6.44 -14.56 5.71
N PHE A 125 6.68 -13.87 6.83
CA PHE A 125 8.03 -13.47 7.21
C PHE A 125 8.22 -13.42 8.72
N VAL A 126 9.49 -13.37 9.12
CA VAL A 126 9.93 -13.17 10.50
C VAL A 126 10.76 -11.90 10.60
N GLU A 127 10.70 -11.26 11.76
CA GLU A 127 11.57 -10.15 12.16
C GLU A 127 12.28 -10.47 13.47
N LEU A 128 13.55 -10.09 13.54
CA LEU A 128 14.39 -10.12 14.74
C LEU A 128 14.89 -8.70 15.00
N GLY A 129 14.36 -8.05 16.02
CA GLY A 129 14.68 -6.65 16.33
C GLY A 129 15.45 -6.51 17.63
N LYS A 130 16.10 -5.36 17.78
CA LYS A 130 16.82 -4.97 19.01
C LYS A 130 17.77 -6.05 19.52
N LEU A 131 18.50 -6.72 18.62
CA LEU A 131 19.46 -7.75 19.01
C LEU A 131 20.54 -7.15 19.91
N PRO A 132 20.83 -7.74 21.07
CA PRO A 132 21.77 -7.16 22.06
C PRO A 132 23.21 -7.02 21.55
N THR A 133 23.58 -7.82 20.53
CA THR A 133 24.92 -7.80 19.92
C THR A 133 25.07 -6.74 18.83
N PHE A 134 24.01 -6.02 18.49
CA PHE A 134 24.03 -4.97 17.47
C PHE A 134 24.45 -3.64 18.12
N GLU A 135 25.52 -3.07 17.59
CA GLU A 135 26.13 -1.83 18.09
C GLU A 135 26.21 -0.76 16.99
N GLY A 136 26.59 0.46 17.38
CA GLY A 136 26.73 1.59 16.48
C GLY A 136 25.46 1.88 15.70
N PRO A 137 25.52 2.08 14.37
CA PRO A 137 24.37 2.36 13.53
C PRO A 137 23.31 1.24 13.52
N PHE A 138 23.71 0.02 13.84
CA PHE A 138 22.83 -1.16 13.84
C PHE A 138 22.08 -1.36 15.15
N LYS A 139 22.42 -0.61 16.21
CA LYS A 139 21.76 -0.72 17.51
C LYS A 139 20.24 -0.43 17.36
N GLY A 140 19.44 -1.41 17.72
CA GLY A 140 17.97 -1.31 17.63
C GLY A 140 17.39 -1.58 16.24
N SER A 141 18.22 -1.92 15.25
CA SER A 141 17.77 -2.32 13.92
C SER A 141 17.02 -3.66 13.95
N THR A 142 16.31 -3.94 12.86
CA THR A 142 15.50 -5.14 12.68
C THR A 142 15.95 -5.91 11.46
N LEU A 143 16.36 -7.16 11.65
CA LEU A 143 16.54 -8.12 10.56
C LEU A 143 15.20 -8.73 10.21
N TRP A 144 14.98 -9.00 8.93
CA TRP A 144 13.81 -9.74 8.49
C TRP A 144 14.16 -10.72 7.36
N ALA A 145 13.36 -11.78 7.25
CA ALA A 145 13.45 -12.73 6.15
C ALA A 145 12.08 -13.36 5.86
N GLY A 146 11.80 -13.63 4.59
CA GLY A 146 10.59 -14.28 4.11
C GLY A 146 9.93 -13.56 2.93
N LYS A 147 8.67 -13.90 2.65
CA LYS A 147 7.84 -13.24 1.65
C LYS A 147 7.21 -11.99 2.25
N ARG A 148 7.55 -10.83 1.71
CA ARG A 148 7.13 -9.54 2.26
C ARG A 148 6.88 -8.52 1.14
N PHE A 149 6.08 -7.52 1.43
CA PHE A 149 6.00 -6.32 0.61
C PHE A 149 6.04 -5.04 1.46
N ASP A 150 6.58 -3.98 0.86
CA ASP A 150 6.66 -2.63 1.38
C ASP A 150 5.79 -1.70 0.53
N ARG A 151 4.75 -1.15 1.13
CA ARG A 151 3.84 -0.17 0.52
C ARG A 151 3.36 0.89 1.50
N ASP A 152 3.68 0.72 2.76
CA ASP A 152 3.00 1.35 3.89
C ASP A 152 3.34 2.85 4.06
N ASN A 153 4.29 3.36 3.29
CA ASN A 153 4.70 4.77 3.36
C ASN A 153 3.74 5.74 2.67
N PHE A 154 2.92 5.22 1.74
CA PHE A 154 1.98 6.01 0.95
C PHE A 154 0.60 5.36 0.95
N ASP A 155 -0.33 5.94 1.68
CA ASP A 155 -1.65 5.41 1.99
C ASP A 155 -2.77 6.09 1.19
N ILE A 156 -2.70 6.01 -0.13
CA ILE A 156 -3.64 6.64 -1.06
C ILE A 156 -4.85 5.75 -1.44
N HIS A 157 -5.28 4.88 -0.56
CA HIS A 157 -6.30 3.86 -0.86
C HIS A 157 -7.67 4.38 -1.33
N TRP A 158 -7.97 5.66 -1.20
CA TRP A 158 -9.22 6.22 -1.71
C TRP A 158 -9.19 6.54 -3.21
N ILE A 159 -8.01 6.54 -3.84
CA ILE A 159 -7.84 6.79 -5.27
C ILE A 159 -7.29 5.57 -5.96
N ASP A 160 -6.14 5.09 -5.49
CA ASP A 160 -5.42 3.93 -5.98
C ASP A 160 -5.11 2.99 -4.81
N SER A 161 -4.57 1.80 -5.07
CA SER A 161 -4.11 0.92 -4.02
C SER A 161 -2.77 1.39 -3.45
N ASP A 162 -1.84 1.81 -4.32
CA ASP A 162 -0.47 2.11 -3.95
C ASP A 162 0.12 3.25 -4.81
N VAL A 163 1.01 4.04 -4.25
CA VAL A 163 1.91 4.93 -5.01
C VAL A 163 3.14 4.15 -5.46
N VAL A 164 3.68 3.32 -4.56
CA VAL A 164 4.82 2.44 -4.79
C VAL A 164 4.61 1.14 -4.02
N PHE A 165 5.01 0.04 -4.64
CA PHE A 165 4.88 -1.31 -4.10
C PHE A 165 6.12 -2.13 -4.43
N LEU A 166 6.86 -2.54 -3.42
CA LEU A 166 8.01 -3.43 -3.51
C LEU A 166 7.67 -4.76 -2.86
N ALA A 167 7.80 -5.87 -3.57
CA ALA A 167 7.41 -7.18 -3.07
C ALA A 167 8.32 -8.28 -3.59
N GLY A 168 8.40 -9.36 -2.83
CA GLY A 168 9.14 -10.57 -3.17
C GLY A 168 9.44 -11.42 -1.96
N THR A 169 10.26 -12.45 -2.15
CA THR A 169 10.82 -13.26 -1.08
C THR A 169 12.30 -12.90 -0.91
N GLY A 170 12.73 -12.66 0.31
CA GLY A 170 14.10 -12.23 0.54
C GLY A 170 14.40 -11.91 2.00
N GLY A 171 15.20 -10.89 2.21
CA GLY A 171 15.58 -10.44 3.54
C GLY A 171 16.15 -9.02 3.53
N GLY A 172 16.32 -8.49 4.72
CA GLY A 172 16.86 -7.15 4.85
C GLY A 172 17.15 -6.75 6.28
N ILE A 173 17.68 -5.56 6.43
CA ILE A 173 17.89 -4.89 7.71
C ILE A 173 17.27 -3.51 7.65
N TYR A 174 16.40 -3.21 8.61
CA TYR A 174 15.63 -1.98 8.69
C TYR A 174 16.02 -1.19 9.94
N ASP A 175 15.79 0.11 9.86
CA ASP A 175 16.05 1.05 10.94
C ASP A 175 17.52 1.15 11.34
N VAL A 176 18.45 1.05 10.39
CA VAL A 176 19.86 1.36 10.58
C VAL A 176 19.99 2.87 10.77
N LYS A 177 20.42 3.30 11.97
CA LYS A 177 20.50 4.72 12.36
C LYS A 177 21.92 5.24 12.21
N TRP A 178 22.14 6.07 11.22
CA TRP A 178 23.44 6.71 11.01
C TRP A 178 23.68 7.86 11.98
N ASN A 179 22.60 8.58 12.30
CA ASN A 179 22.53 9.63 13.31
C ASN A 179 21.07 9.86 13.72
N ASP A 180 20.79 10.86 14.52
CA ASP A 180 19.44 11.16 15.02
C ASP A 180 18.42 11.55 13.91
N SER A 181 18.92 11.99 12.76
CA SER A 181 18.08 12.48 11.67
C SER A 181 18.01 11.53 10.47
N LEU A 182 18.95 10.60 10.32
CA LEU A 182 19.05 9.73 9.15
C LEU A 182 19.01 8.25 9.55
N ARG A 183 18.02 7.54 9.00
CA ARG A 183 17.93 6.07 9.07
C ARG A 183 17.76 5.47 7.69
N SER A 184 18.21 4.24 7.53
CA SER A 184 18.15 3.51 6.26
C SER A 184 17.61 2.10 6.45
N ASN A 185 16.87 1.65 5.46
CA ASN A 185 16.43 0.27 5.28
C ASN A 185 17.12 -0.31 4.05
N PHE A 186 17.66 -1.50 4.20
CA PHE A 186 18.29 -2.25 3.10
C PHE A 186 17.55 -3.56 2.92
N SER A 187 17.27 -3.92 1.67
CA SER A 187 16.57 -5.16 1.35
C SER A 187 17.04 -5.77 0.04
N LEU A 188 16.95 -7.08 -0.02
CA LEU A 188 17.11 -7.89 -1.21
C LEU A 188 15.85 -8.72 -1.39
N TYR A 189 15.23 -8.62 -2.56
CA TYR A 189 14.08 -9.41 -2.96
C TYR A 189 14.40 -10.23 -4.20
N GLY A 190 13.90 -11.47 -4.21
CA GLY A 190 13.74 -12.27 -5.39
C GLY A 190 12.26 -12.41 -5.73
N ARG A 191 11.88 -12.25 -6.99
CA ARG A 191 10.50 -12.41 -7.44
C ARG A 191 10.42 -12.92 -8.88
N ASN A 192 9.24 -13.41 -9.25
CA ASN A 192 8.88 -13.64 -10.64
C ASN A 192 8.22 -12.37 -11.22
N PHE A 193 8.17 -12.28 -12.54
CA PHE A 193 7.45 -11.23 -13.22
C PHE A 193 5.94 -11.53 -13.22
N GLY A 194 5.14 -10.47 -12.99
CA GLY A 194 3.68 -10.58 -12.89
C GLY A 194 3.18 -11.17 -11.57
N ASP A 195 1.87 -11.32 -11.48
CA ASP A 195 1.18 -11.95 -10.35
C ASP A 195 0.78 -13.41 -10.65
N ILE A 196 1.09 -13.91 -11.83
CA ILE A 196 0.72 -15.24 -12.30
C ILE A 196 1.80 -16.21 -11.82
N ALA A 197 1.36 -17.33 -11.23
CA ALA A 197 2.22 -18.46 -10.97
C ALA A 197 2.68 -19.02 -12.32
N ASP A 198 3.92 -18.75 -12.67
CA ASP A 198 4.51 -19.28 -13.85
C ASP A 198 4.97 -20.75 -13.59
N SER A 199 5.20 -21.50 -14.65
CA SER A 199 5.69 -22.86 -14.59
C SER A 199 7.13 -22.98 -14.10
N SER A 200 7.84 -21.85 -14.02
CA SER A 200 9.21 -21.77 -13.52
C SER A 200 9.20 -21.65 -11.98
N ASN A 201 9.84 -22.57 -11.32
CA ASN A 201 10.10 -22.49 -9.88
C ASN A 201 11.32 -21.60 -9.55
N SER A 202 11.87 -20.90 -10.53
CA SER A 202 13.06 -20.08 -10.39
C SER A 202 12.69 -18.61 -10.18
N VAL A 203 13.41 -17.94 -9.29
CA VAL A 203 13.36 -16.47 -9.21
C VAL A 203 13.87 -15.87 -10.52
N GLN A 204 13.08 -15.00 -11.12
CA GLN A 204 13.39 -14.38 -12.42
C GLN A 204 14.06 -13.02 -12.29
N ASN A 205 13.75 -12.26 -11.21
CA ASN A 205 14.26 -10.91 -11.00
C ASN A 205 14.75 -10.73 -9.56
N TYR A 206 15.95 -10.17 -9.41
CA TYR A 206 16.53 -9.78 -8.13
C TYR A 206 16.47 -8.26 -7.99
N ILE A 207 16.06 -7.78 -6.82
CA ILE A 207 15.88 -6.35 -6.52
C ILE A 207 16.65 -6.03 -5.25
N VAL A 208 17.65 -5.17 -5.34
CA VAL A 208 18.33 -4.59 -4.18
C VAL A 208 17.80 -3.19 -3.96
N SER A 209 17.36 -2.88 -2.76
CA SER A 209 16.77 -1.58 -2.43
C SER A 209 17.42 -0.96 -1.21
N MET A 210 17.66 0.33 -1.28
CA MET A 210 18.03 1.19 -0.16
C MET A 210 16.98 2.28 -0.02
N ASN A 211 16.36 2.37 1.16
CA ASN A 211 15.32 3.34 1.46
C ASN A 211 15.74 4.17 2.67
N ASN A 212 15.93 5.47 2.46
CA ASN A 212 16.46 6.40 3.46
C ASN A 212 15.39 7.37 3.93
N PHE A 213 15.40 7.68 5.20
CA PHE A 213 14.48 8.61 5.84
C PHE A 213 15.27 9.67 6.61
N ALA A 214 15.04 10.94 6.26
CA ALA A 214 15.66 12.10 6.90
C ALA A 214 14.58 13.13 7.23
N GLY A 215 14.11 13.15 8.47
CA GLY A 215 12.94 13.94 8.86
C GLY A 215 11.73 13.59 7.99
N PRO A 216 11.08 14.57 7.32
CA PRO A 216 9.94 14.31 6.45
C PRO A 216 10.32 13.74 5.08
N VAL A 217 11.61 13.67 4.75
CA VAL A 217 12.09 13.26 3.42
C VAL A 217 12.36 11.76 3.38
N GLN A 218 11.87 11.11 2.34
CA GLN A 218 12.16 9.72 1.99
C GLN A 218 12.89 9.68 0.64
N MET A 219 13.99 8.93 0.57
CA MET A 219 14.74 8.69 -0.66
C MET A 219 14.97 7.19 -0.83
N MET A 220 14.36 6.59 -1.84
CA MET A 220 14.55 5.17 -2.17
C MET A 220 15.24 5.03 -3.51
N VAL A 221 16.20 4.11 -3.58
CA VAL A 221 16.83 3.68 -4.82
C VAL A 221 16.82 2.16 -4.87
N SER A 222 16.42 1.61 -5.99
CA SER A 222 16.44 0.16 -6.22
C SER A 222 17.13 -0.17 -7.53
N GLY A 223 18.01 -1.16 -7.50
CA GLY A 223 18.62 -1.78 -8.67
C GLY A 223 18.02 -3.14 -8.93
N MET A 224 17.82 -3.50 -10.20
CA MET A 224 17.20 -4.77 -10.59
C MET A 224 18.05 -5.49 -11.62
N ARG A 225 18.04 -6.82 -11.53
CA ARG A 225 18.66 -7.69 -12.50
C ARG A 225 17.85 -8.96 -12.72
N ALA A 226 17.40 -9.19 -13.94
CA ALA A 226 16.78 -10.43 -14.37
C ALA A 226 17.81 -11.53 -14.62
N LYS A 227 17.39 -12.79 -14.53
CA LYS A 227 18.19 -13.94 -14.93
C LYS A 227 18.26 -14.04 -16.46
N ASP A 228 19.36 -14.51 -16.97
CA ASP A 228 19.57 -14.67 -18.42
C ASP A 228 18.75 -15.82 -19.01
N ASN A 229 18.35 -16.80 -18.18
CA ASN A 229 17.62 -18.00 -18.57
C ASN A 229 16.18 -18.02 -18.04
N ASP A 230 15.56 -16.89 -17.85
CA ASP A 230 14.16 -16.80 -17.45
C ASP A 230 13.23 -17.04 -18.66
N ASP A 231 12.03 -17.53 -18.40
CA ASP A 231 10.96 -17.76 -19.35
C ASP A 231 9.82 -16.73 -19.20
N ARG A 232 10.19 -15.46 -19.08
CA ARG A 232 9.25 -14.35 -18.97
C ARG A 232 8.19 -14.39 -20.06
N GLN A 233 6.96 -14.08 -19.66
CA GLN A 233 5.82 -13.98 -20.54
C GLN A 233 5.25 -12.57 -20.54
N ASP A 234 4.70 -12.16 -21.68
CA ASP A 234 3.89 -10.94 -21.77
C ASP A 234 2.48 -11.16 -21.20
N ALA A 235 1.64 -10.12 -21.23
CA ALA A 235 0.27 -10.18 -20.74
C ALA A 235 -0.63 -11.21 -21.47
N ASN A 236 -0.21 -11.68 -22.67
CA ASN A 236 -0.91 -12.69 -23.47
C ASN A 236 -0.34 -14.10 -23.27
N GLY A 237 0.65 -14.27 -22.39
CA GLY A 237 1.32 -15.55 -22.16
C GLY A 237 2.38 -15.91 -23.21
N ASN A 238 2.77 -14.99 -24.09
CA ASN A 238 3.83 -15.23 -25.06
C ASN A 238 5.20 -15.00 -24.40
N LEU A 239 6.17 -15.86 -24.73
CA LEU A 239 7.54 -15.70 -24.27
C LEU A 239 8.12 -14.36 -24.79
N VAL A 240 8.64 -13.57 -23.88
CA VAL A 240 9.35 -12.33 -24.18
C VAL A 240 10.76 -12.68 -24.63
N LYS A 241 11.06 -12.47 -25.91
CA LYS A 241 12.35 -12.86 -26.52
C LYS A 241 13.16 -11.62 -26.85
N GLY A 242 14.43 -11.63 -26.41
CA GLY A 242 15.51 -10.82 -26.99
C GLY A 242 15.50 -9.33 -26.67
N ASP A 243 14.34 -8.69 -26.63
CA ASP A 243 14.21 -7.22 -26.51
C ASP A 243 13.83 -6.77 -25.10
N ALA A 244 13.60 -7.70 -24.17
CA ALA A 244 13.26 -7.36 -22.81
C ALA A 244 14.48 -6.92 -21.99
N ALA A 245 14.27 -5.95 -21.10
CA ALA A 245 15.31 -5.46 -20.22
C ALA A 245 15.80 -6.54 -19.25
N ASN A 246 17.11 -6.66 -19.09
CA ASN A 246 17.74 -7.53 -18.08
C ASN A 246 18.18 -6.77 -16.84
N THR A 247 18.20 -5.45 -16.89
CA THR A 247 18.56 -4.59 -15.76
C THR A 247 17.59 -3.42 -15.67
N GLY A 248 17.54 -2.81 -14.50
CA GLY A 248 16.76 -1.62 -14.29
C GLY A 248 17.14 -0.88 -13.03
N VAL A 249 16.72 0.38 -12.97
CA VAL A 249 16.85 1.23 -11.81
C VAL A 249 15.52 1.90 -11.51
N HIS A 250 15.25 2.08 -10.23
CA HIS A 250 14.09 2.82 -9.74
C HIS A 250 14.55 3.79 -8.67
N ALA A 251 13.99 4.98 -8.66
CA ALA A 251 14.23 6.00 -7.63
C ALA A 251 12.91 6.62 -7.19
N LEU A 252 12.82 6.96 -5.91
CA LEU A 252 11.70 7.69 -5.33
C LEU A 252 12.24 8.79 -4.43
N LEU A 253 11.68 9.98 -4.58
CA LEU A 253 11.80 11.08 -3.64
C LEU A 253 10.42 11.35 -3.05
N GLY A 254 10.28 11.19 -1.74
CA GLY A 254 9.04 11.36 -1.00
C GLY A 254 9.15 12.48 0.03
N LEU A 255 8.05 13.17 0.27
CA LEU A 255 7.88 14.14 1.33
C LEU A 255 6.62 13.78 2.13
N HIS A 256 6.78 13.59 3.44
CA HIS A 256 5.72 13.22 4.38
C HIS A 256 5.54 14.34 5.40
N ASN A 257 4.41 15.04 5.38
CA ASN A 257 4.12 16.10 6.31
C ASN A 257 3.00 15.70 7.28
N GLU A 258 3.17 16.04 8.53
CA GLU A 258 2.14 15.96 9.59
C GLU A 258 1.22 17.20 9.59
N SER A 259 1.16 17.90 8.48
CA SER A 259 0.28 19.04 8.23
C SER A 259 -0.21 18.98 6.79
N PHE A 260 -1.34 19.64 6.51
CA PHE A 260 -1.84 19.79 5.15
C PHE A 260 -0.99 20.83 4.42
N TYR A 261 0.08 20.36 3.77
CA TYR A 261 1.06 21.18 3.01
C TYR A 261 1.69 22.34 3.80
N GLY A 262 1.81 22.20 5.12
CA GLY A 262 2.30 23.30 5.96
C GLY A 262 1.31 24.46 6.17
N LEU A 263 0.11 24.34 5.65
CA LEU A 263 -0.89 25.43 5.64
C LEU A 263 -1.86 25.34 6.83
N ARG A 264 -2.20 24.14 7.26
CA ARG A 264 -3.19 23.89 8.32
C ARG A 264 -3.09 22.46 8.84
N ASP A 265 -3.90 22.13 9.85
CA ASP A 265 -4.02 20.80 10.42
C ASP A 265 -4.41 19.77 9.36
N GLY A 266 -3.85 18.58 9.45
CA GLY A 266 -4.07 17.49 8.51
C GLY A 266 -2.80 16.74 8.20
N THR A 267 -2.75 16.12 7.03
CA THR A 267 -1.57 15.40 6.54
C THR A 267 -1.38 15.66 5.06
N SER A 268 -0.16 15.57 4.58
CA SER A 268 0.09 15.54 3.14
C SER A 268 1.31 14.68 2.81
N LYS A 269 1.26 14.05 1.64
CA LYS A 269 2.35 13.24 1.09
C LYS A 269 2.54 13.59 -0.37
N THR A 270 3.80 13.69 -0.76
CA THR A 270 4.17 13.94 -2.16
C THR A 270 5.27 12.98 -2.55
N ALA A 271 5.19 12.38 -3.72
CA ALA A 271 6.20 11.49 -4.25
C ALA A 271 6.50 11.80 -5.71
N LEU A 272 7.77 11.79 -6.05
CA LEU A 272 8.27 11.76 -7.42
C LEU A 272 9.03 10.46 -7.62
N LEU A 273 8.64 9.68 -8.63
CA LEU A 273 9.24 8.41 -8.95
C LEU A 273 9.83 8.46 -10.35
N TYR A 274 10.95 7.80 -10.52
CA TYR A 274 11.61 7.58 -11.80
C TYR A 274 12.01 6.12 -11.95
N GLY A 275 11.85 5.57 -13.13
CA GLY A 275 12.30 4.22 -13.44
C GLY A 275 12.83 4.09 -14.86
N HIS A 276 13.83 3.22 -15.02
CA HIS A 276 14.44 2.90 -16.31
C HIS A 276 14.66 1.40 -16.45
N GLY A 277 14.49 0.88 -17.66
CA GLY A 277 14.56 -0.54 -17.94
C GLY A 277 13.54 -1.31 -17.12
N LEU A 278 13.95 -2.36 -16.38
CA LEU A 278 13.05 -3.10 -15.45
C LEU A 278 12.46 -2.21 -14.36
N GLY A 279 13.04 -1.04 -14.08
CA GLY A 279 12.54 -0.08 -13.12
C GLY A 279 11.43 0.82 -13.68
N ALA A 280 11.13 0.79 -14.97
CA ALA A 280 10.12 1.64 -15.58
C ALA A 280 8.68 1.29 -15.16
N GLU A 281 8.43 0.12 -14.55
CA GLU A 281 7.24 -0.12 -13.74
C GLU A 281 7.45 0.48 -12.35
N VAL A 282 7.14 1.77 -12.23
CA VAL A 282 7.45 2.57 -11.03
C VAL A 282 6.51 2.32 -9.87
N LYS A 283 5.30 1.81 -10.11
CA LYS A 283 4.34 1.45 -9.07
C LYS A 283 4.69 0.08 -8.48
N GLY A 284 4.75 -0.94 -9.30
CA GLY A 284 5.09 -2.31 -8.90
C GLY A 284 6.53 -2.65 -9.22
N ILE A 285 7.47 -2.23 -8.38
CA ILE A 285 8.91 -2.34 -8.67
C ILE A 285 9.30 -3.75 -9.09
N GLY A 286 9.84 -3.88 -10.31
CA GLY A 286 10.34 -5.14 -10.86
C GLY A 286 9.29 -6.19 -11.17
N SER A 287 8.00 -5.82 -11.30
CA SER A 287 6.91 -6.76 -11.61
C SER A 287 6.69 -6.99 -13.10
N ASP A 288 7.10 -6.08 -13.96
CA ASP A 288 6.83 -6.13 -15.39
C ASP A 288 8.04 -6.66 -16.15
N GLY A 289 7.93 -7.87 -16.67
CA GLY A 289 8.98 -8.56 -17.42
C GLY A 289 9.03 -8.22 -18.90
N ALA A 290 8.03 -7.49 -19.42
CA ALA A 290 7.93 -7.15 -20.82
C ALA A 290 8.60 -5.80 -21.18
N LEU A 291 9.10 -5.08 -20.17
CA LEU A 291 9.75 -3.78 -20.37
C LEU A 291 11.02 -3.89 -21.19
N ARG A 292 11.23 -2.92 -22.07
CA ARG A 292 12.42 -2.82 -22.91
C ARG A 292 13.60 -2.15 -22.17
N PRO A 293 14.84 -2.33 -22.64
CA PRO A 293 16.01 -1.64 -22.07
C PRO A 293 15.91 -0.12 -22.13
N GLY A 294 15.25 0.45 -23.15
CA GLY A 294 15.01 1.88 -23.31
C GLY A 294 13.83 2.43 -22.51
N ALA A 295 13.03 1.57 -21.91
CA ALA A 295 11.85 1.98 -21.16
C ALA A 295 12.18 2.99 -20.06
N ASN A 296 11.41 4.06 -19.98
CA ASN A 296 11.54 5.04 -18.91
C ASN A 296 10.16 5.57 -18.47
N THR A 297 10.03 5.85 -17.18
CA THR A 297 8.79 6.34 -16.59
C THR A 297 9.08 7.37 -15.51
N TRP A 298 8.30 8.45 -15.54
CA TRP A 298 8.16 9.39 -14.44
C TRP A 298 6.75 9.30 -13.87
N ARG A 299 6.63 9.26 -12.55
CA ARG A 299 5.34 9.29 -11.87
C ARG A 299 5.39 10.33 -10.76
N PHE A 300 4.32 11.11 -10.65
CA PHE A 300 4.09 12.08 -9.58
C PHE A 300 2.82 11.71 -8.83
N ALA A 301 2.85 11.82 -7.52
CA ALA A 301 1.68 11.72 -6.67
C ALA A 301 1.75 12.77 -5.57
N SER A 302 0.68 13.52 -5.36
CA SER A 302 0.55 14.42 -4.23
C SER A 302 -0.86 14.40 -3.72
N TYR A 303 -1.03 14.17 -2.42
CA TYR A 303 -2.34 14.07 -1.79
C TYR A 303 -2.27 14.47 -0.32
N GLY A 304 -3.39 14.84 0.21
CA GLY A 304 -3.49 15.23 1.59
C GLY A 304 -4.90 15.09 2.13
N THR A 305 -5.02 15.26 3.43
CA THR A 305 -6.28 15.25 4.15
C THR A 305 -6.31 16.37 5.15
N THR A 306 -7.43 17.08 5.26
CA THR A 306 -7.57 18.16 6.24
C THR A 306 -9.04 18.37 6.63
N PRO A 307 -9.35 18.65 7.91
CA PRO A 307 -10.65 19.18 8.29
C PRO A 307 -10.82 20.61 7.75
N LEU A 308 -11.95 20.89 7.13
CA LEU A 308 -12.35 22.26 6.76
C LEU A 308 -13.08 22.96 7.92
N SER A 309 -13.80 22.19 8.71
CA SER A 309 -14.49 22.59 9.94
C SER A 309 -14.77 21.33 10.77
N ASP A 310 -15.42 21.48 11.92
CA ASP A 310 -15.83 20.35 12.78
C ASP A 310 -16.71 19.30 12.08
N ARG A 311 -17.36 19.68 10.97
CA ARG A 311 -18.28 18.81 10.23
C ARG A 311 -17.89 18.55 8.78
N TRP A 312 -16.80 19.13 8.32
CA TRP A 312 -16.39 18.99 6.92
C TRP A 312 -14.93 18.58 6.83
N PHE A 313 -14.67 17.62 5.96
CA PHE A 313 -13.36 17.07 5.71
C PHE A 313 -13.11 16.95 4.19
N ILE A 314 -11.89 17.23 3.78
CA ILE A 314 -11.50 17.20 2.36
C ILE A 314 -10.21 16.39 2.17
N ALA A 315 -10.16 15.64 1.07
CA ALA A 315 -9.00 14.85 0.65
C ALA A 315 -8.75 15.04 -0.86
N PRO A 316 -7.99 16.07 -1.24
CA PRO A 316 -7.54 16.26 -2.62
C PRO A 316 -6.37 15.33 -2.94
N ALA A 317 -6.25 14.97 -4.22
CA ALA A 317 -5.09 14.27 -4.74
C ALA A 317 -4.86 14.53 -6.23
N VAL A 318 -3.59 14.45 -6.60
CA VAL A 318 -3.09 14.52 -7.97
C VAL A 318 -2.19 13.33 -8.21
N LEU A 319 -2.43 12.60 -9.30
CA LEU A 319 -1.53 11.56 -9.80
C LEU A 319 -1.24 11.85 -11.27
N ALA A 320 -0.01 11.69 -11.70
CA ALA A 320 0.37 11.82 -13.09
C ALA A 320 1.50 10.85 -13.45
N GLN A 321 1.51 10.36 -14.66
CA GLN A 321 2.57 9.49 -15.17
C GLN A 321 2.87 9.82 -16.63
N SER A 322 4.15 9.74 -16.98
CA SER A 322 4.64 9.80 -18.34
C SER A 322 5.63 8.67 -18.55
N SER A 323 5.33 7.77 -19.49
CA SER A 323 6.19 6.65 -19.84
C SER A 323 6.47 6.66 -21.32
N LYS A 324 7.67 6.17 -21.73
CA LYS A 324 8.09 6.03 -23.11
C LYS A 324 8.87 4.73 -23.30
N ASP A 325 8.79 4.20 -24.51
CA ASP A 325 9.53 3.02 -24.97
C ASP A 325 9.39 1.81 -24.04
N ARG A 326 8.17 1.64 -23.45
CA ARG A 326 7.94 0.57 -22.48
C ARG A 326 8.02 -0.81 -23.09
N TYR A 327 7.26 -1.03 -24.15
CA TYR A 327 7.05 -2.36 -24.75
C TYR A 327 7.47 -2.43 -26.21
N VAL A 328 7.29 -1.35 -26.95
CA VAL A 328 7.74 -1.20 -28.33
C VAL A 328 8.40 0.17 -28.51
N ASP A 329 9.21 0.30 -29.54
CA ASP A 329 9.91 1.54 -29.83
C ASP A 329 8.92 2.63 -30.24
N GLY A 330 9.02 3.78 -29.58
CA GLY A 330 8.15 4.93 -29.83
C GLY A 330 6.81 4.90 -29.07
N ASP A 331 6.49 3.85 -28.33
CA ASP A 331 5.27 3.87 -27.50
C ASP A 331 5.33 4.94 -26.43
N SER A 332 4.18 5.49 -26.08
CA SER A 332 4.07 6.47 -24.99
C SER A 332 2.76 6.33 -24.22
N TYR A 333 2.84 6.54 -22.92
CA TYR A 333 1.69 6.45 -22.02
C TYR A 333 1.72 7.64 -21.08
N GLN A 334 0.85 8.61 -21.33
CA GLN A 334 0.74 9.82 -20.51
C GLN A 334 -0.67 9.91 -19.94
N TRP A 335 -0.76 10.13 -18.64
CA TRP A 335 -2.04 10.37 -17.99
C TRP A 335 -1.86 11.24 -16.74
N ALA A 336 -2.92 11.94 -16.37
CA ALA A 336 -3.00 12.69 -15.13
C ALA A 336 -4.41 12.60 -14.55
N THR A 337 -4.51 12.41 -13.24
CA THR A 337 -5.78 12.38 -12.50
C THR A 337 -5.79 13.45 -11.42
N LEU A 338 -6.85 14.25 -11.40
CA LEU A 338 -7.23 15.10 -10.27
C LEU A 338 -8.40 14.43 -9.56
N ASN A 339 -8.33 14.30 -8.25
CA ASN A 339 -9.42 13.74 -7.44
C ASN A 339 -9.66 14.60 -6.21
N LEU A 340 -10.91 14.75 -5.84
CA LEU A 340 -11.33 15.45 -4.66
C LEU A 340 -12.41 14.66 -3.96
N ARG A 341 -12.16 14.24 -2.72
CA ARG A 341 -13.18 13.69 -1.84
C ARG A 341 -13.56 14.71 -0.78
N LEU A 342 -14.85 14.95 -0.64
CA LEU A 342 -15.45 15.81 0.38
C LEU A 342 -16.38 14.97 1.24
N ILE A 343 -16.29 15.13 2.56
CA ILE A 343 -17.12 14.41 3.52
C ILE A 343 -17.77 15.42 4.45
N GLN A 344 -19.07 15.28 4.66
CA GLN A 344 -19.87 16.07 5.59
C GLN A 344 -20.42 15.16 6.68
N GLU A 345 -20.14 15.47 7.93
CA GLU A 345 -20.84 14.88 9.06
C GLU A 345 -22.26 15.45 9.16
N VAL A 346 -23.25 14.57 9.11
CA VAL A 346 -24.64 14.90 9.38
C VAL A 346 -25.00 14.57 10.81
N THR A 347 -24.58 13.39 11.27
CA THR A 347 -24.67 12.93 12.65
C THR A 347 -23.39 12.18 13.03
N GLN A 348 -23.22 11.82 14.29
CA GLN A 348 -22.07 11.02 14.76
C GLN A 348 -21.86 9.69 14.03
N ASN A 349 -22.92 9.16 13.40
CA ASN A 349 -22.88 7.86 12.73
C ASN A 349 -23.21 7.93 11.24
N PHE A 350 -23.49 9.11 10.70
CA PHE A 350 -23.89 9.28 9.32
C PHE A 350 -23.21 10.48 8.67
N ALA A 351 -22.59 10.21 7.54
CA ALA A 351 -21.93 11.21 6.70
C ALA A 351 -22.40 11.14 5.26
N LEU A 352 -22.30 12.26 4.58
CA LEU A 352 -22.43 12.35 3.13
C LEU A 352 -21.04 12.50 2.54
N ALA A 353 -20.70 11.65 1.59
CA ALA A 353 -19.44 11.72 0.87
C ALA A 353 -19.67 12.02 -0.61
N TRP A 354 -18.89 12.94 -1.14
CA TRP A 354 -18.83 13.26 -2.57
C TRP A 354 -17.41 13.00 -3.07
N GLU A 355 -17.30 12.46 -4.26
CA GLU A 355 -16.00 12.36 -4.94
C GLU A 355 -16.15 12.86 -6.37
N GLY A 356 -15.30 13.81 -6.74
CA GLY A 356 -15.13 14.25 -8.11
C GLY A 356 -13.73 13.89 -8.60
N SER A 357 -13.66 13.32 -9.80
CA SER A 357 -12.38 13.00 -10.43
C SER A 357 -12.42 13.43 -11.89
N TYR A 358 -11.30 13.98 -12.34
CA TYR A 358 -11.03 14.27 -13.75
C TYR A 358 -9.72 13.60 -14.15
N GLN A 359 -9.73 12.88 -15.26
CA GLN A 359 -8.55 12.25 -15.81
C GLN A 359 -8.38 12.66 -17.26
N TYR A 360 -7.16 13.01 -17.61
CA TYR A 360 -6.69 13.14 -18.99
C TYR A 360 -5.73 12.00 -19.30
N MET A 361 -5.83 11.45 -20.51
CA MET A 361 -4.91 10.42 -21.00
C MET A 361 -4.56 10.65 -22.47
N ASP A 362 -3.31 10.37 -22.80
CA ASP A 362 -2.78 10.29 -24.16
C ASP A 362 -1.87 9.06 -24.22
N LEU A 363 -2.43 7.98 -24.76
CA LEU A 363 -1.81 6.67 -24.78
C LEU A 363 -1.60 6.25 -26.25
N GLN A 364 -0.34 6.05 -26.62
CA GLN A 364 0.08 5.63 -27.95
C GLN A 364 0.85 4.29 -27.83
N PRO A 365 0.14 3.16 -27.75
CA PRO A 365 0.75 1.84 -27.52
C PRO A 365 1.45 1.23 -28.72
N GLU A 366 1.40 1.88 -29.90
CA GLU A 366 2.02 1.42 -31.15
C GLU A 366 1.68 -0.05 -31.49
N GLY A 367 0.42 -0.44 -31.22
CA GLY A 367 -0.11 -1.77 -31.48
C GLY A 367 0.31 -2.85 -30.48
N TYR A 368 1.00 -2.50 -29.41
CA TYR A 368 1.38 -3.49 -28.39
C TYR A 368 0.15 -4.19 -27.78
N ASN A 369 0.13 -5.54 -27.82
CA ASN A 369 -0.97 -6.38 -27.35
C ASN A 369 -2.34 -5.98 -27.95
N ASP A 370 -2.38 -5.64 -29.23
CA ASP A 370 -3.57 -5.19 -29.98
C ASP A 370 -4.25 -3.97 -29.35
N ARG A 371 -3.55 -3.21 -28.52
CA ARG A 371 -4.09 -1.99 -27.92
C ARG A 371 -4.12 -0.86 -28.94
N HIS A 372 -5.22 -0.12 -28.88
CA HIS A 372 -5.41 1.09 -29.70
C HIS A 372 -5.01 2.34 -28.93
N ALA A 373 -4.65 3.38 -29.66
CA ALA A 373 -4.41 4.70 -29.09
C ALA A 373 -5.68 5.21 -28.37
N VAL A 374 -5.50 5.81 -27.22
CA VAL A 374 -6.58 6.45 -26.44
C VAL A 374 -6.12 7.86 -26.11
N ASN A 375 -6.87 8.85 -26.60
CA ASN A 375 -6.63 10.26 -26.29
C ASN A 375 -7.94 10.91 -25.86
N GLY A 376 -7.94 11.56 -24.71
CA GLY A 376 -9.11 12.28 -24.22
C GLY A 376 -9.18 12.41 -22.71
N SER A 377 -10.34 12.86 -22.27
CA SER A 377 -10.64 13.10 -20.88
C SER A 377 -11.78 12.20 -20.40
N PHE A 378 -11.69 11.80 -19.17
CA PHE A 378 -12.71 11.05 -18.44
C PHE A 378 -12.96 11.73 -17.09
N TYR A 379 -14.21 11.78 -16.67
CA TYR A 379 -14.55 12.28 -15.34
C TYR A 379 -15.56 11.37 -14.66
N LYS A 380 -15.51 11.38 -13.34
CA LYS A 380 -16.40 10.62 -12.46
C LYS A 380 -16.91 11.54 -11.37
N LEU A 381 -18.20 11.47 -11.10
CA LEU A 381 -18.85 12.10 -9.95
C LEU A 381 -19.57 11.02 -9.15
N THR A 382 -19.34 10.98 -7.85
CA THR A 382 -19.97 10.01 -6.96
C THR A 382 -20.54 10.72 -5.76
N PHE A 383 -21.76 10.34 -5.38
CA PHE A 383 -22.42 10.70 -4.13
C PHE A 383 -22.65 9.43 -3.31
N ALA A 384 -22.26 9.44 -2.03
CA ALA A 384 -22.28 8.25 -1.18
C ALA A 384 -22.70 8.56 0.26
N PRO A 385 -23.99 8.44 0.61
CA PRO A 385 -24.42 8.33 1.99
C PRO A 385 -23.73 7.15 2.68
N THR A 386 -23.12 7.43 3.83
CA THR A 386 -22.24 6.48 4.50
C THR A 386 -22.57 6.40 6.00
N PHE A 387 -22.79 5.19 6.49
CA PHE A 387 -22.93 4.91 7.93
C PHE A 387 -21.61 4.38 8.50
N LYS A 388 -21.20 4.91 9.65
CA LYS A 388 -20.04 4.47 10.42
C LYS A 388 -20.37 4.43 11.91
N VAL A 389 -19.58 3.69 12.66
CA VAL A 389 -19.76 3.60 14.12
C VAL A 389 -19.12 4.80 14.82
N CYS A 390 -17.96 5.25 14.33
CA CYS A 390 -17.19 6.38 14.87
C CYS A 390 -16.41 7.07 13.74
N ASP A 391 -15.87 8.24 14.03
CA ASP A 391 -14.97 9.00 13.16
C ASP A 391 -15.47 9.11 11.73
N VAL A 392 -16.71 9.60 11.58
CA VAL A 392 -17.39 9.64 10.27
C VAL A 392 -16.65 10.50 9.23
N LEU A 393 -15.85 11.46 9.68
CA LEU A 393 -15.02 12.29 8.81
C LEU A 393 -13.71 11.61 8.40
N ASP A 394 -13.21 10.63 9.16
CA ASP A 394 -12.01 9.89 8.78
C ASP A 394 -12.33 8.92 7.63
N ILE A 395 -11.68 9.14 6.48
CA ILE A 395 -11.85 8.28 5.30
C ILE A 395 -11.32 6.85 5.47
N LYS A 396 -10.53 6.60 6.53
CA LYS A 396 -9.97 5.27 6.86
C LYS A 396 -10.74 4.53 7.94
N ALA A 397 -11.58 5.22 8.71
CA ALA A 397 -12.36 4.59 9.79
C ALA A 397 -13.29 3.51 9.25
N ARG A 398 -13.32 2.37 9.95
CA ARG A 398 -14.13 1.18 9.60
C ARG A 398 -14.73 0.58 10.87
N PRO A 399 -15.85 -0.19 10.78
CA PRO A 399 -16.57 -0.56 9.56
C PRO A 399 -17.47 0.56 9.02
N GLU A 400 -17.82 0.45 7.74
CA GLU A 400 -18.78 1.36 7.11
C GLU A 400 -19.76 0.63 6.20
N ILE A 401 -20.99 1.15 6.10
CA ILE A 401 -22.00 0.75 5.11
C ILE A 401 -22.26 1.95 4.22
N ARG A 402 -22.13 1.78 2.93
CA ARG A 402 -22.20 2.86 1.96
C ARG A 402 -23.17 2.54 0.87
N PHE A 403 -24.06 3.49 0.59
CA PHE A 403 -24.87 3.54 -0.62
C PHE A 403 -24.23 4.57 -1.54
N PHE A 404 -24.32 4.38 -2.85
CA PHE A 404 -23.70 5.34 -3.76
C PHE A 404 -24.41 5.40 -5.11
N ALA A 405 -24.28 6.56 -5.76
CA ALA A 405 -24.57 6.81 -7.16
C ALA A 405 -23.33 7.41 -7.81
N THR A 406 -22.95 6.85 -8.92
CA THR A 406 -21.75 7.28 -9.66
C THR A 406 -22.13 7.55 -11.11
#